data_4ed43a3c654a2a8ecad99af81ae18203
#
_entry.id   4ed43a3c654a2a8ecad99af81ae18203
#
_cell.length_a   1.000
_cell.length_b   1.000
_cell.length_c   1.000
_cell.angle_alpha   90.00
_cell.angle_beta   90.00
_cell.angle_gamma   90.00
#
_symmetry.space_group_name_H-M   'P 1'
#
loop_
_entity.id
_entity.type
_entity.pdbx_description
1 polymer ?
#
loop_
_entity_poly.entity_id
_entity_poly.type
_entity_poly.pdbx_seq_one_letter_code
_entity_poly.pdbx_strand_id
1 'polypeptide(L)'
;QRQMCIRDSAVLVFNPEDMDGLEDYMKEYEAQLNDEYAPIESGITLSIEEVTLPTAVVPSEIQDNMINVLMACQNGVMRMIPTVPDTVETSSNLAIVIIADGKAEVRILARSSCDTMKDFLADSLTACFAMAGMKVELSGGYSGWQPNVDSPILHAMKLSYKQQFGVEPAVKVIHAGLECGIIGANCPGLDMISFGPTLRSPHSPDERALIPTVSKFYDFLVATLEQTPEK
;
A
#
# COMPACT_ATOMS: atom_id res chain seq x y z
N GLN A 1 5.62 -0.67 -1.10
CA GLN A 1 6.08 0.35 -0.13
C GLN A 1 6.37 -0.38 1.18
N ARG A 2 7.62 -0.40 1.62
CA ARG A 2 7.99 -1.08 2.86
C ARG A 2 7.47 -0.26 4.04
N GLN A 3 6.60 -0.83 4.84
CA GLN A 3 6.11 -0.20 6.05
C GLN A 3 7.27 -0.11 7.07
N MET A 4 7.32 1.00 7.79
CA MET A 4 8.41 1.29 8.73
C MET A 4 8.26 0.55 10.06
N CYS A 5 7.07 0.06 10.40
CA CYS A 5 6.83 -0.67 11.62
C CYS A 5 7.19 -2.14 11.40
N ILE A 6 8.24 -2.58 12.07
CA ILE A 6 8.75 -3.96 12.01
C ILE A 6 8.59 -4.69 13.34
N ARG A 7 7.86 -4.10 14.28
CA ARG A 7 7.56 -4.69 15.58
C ARG A 7 6.11 -4.45 15.93
N ASP A 8 5.42 -5.52 16.27
CA ASP A 8 4.08 -5.52 16.81
C ASP A 8 4.10 -6.21 18.17
N SER A 9 3.26 -5.76 19.09
CA SER A 9 3.15 -6.36 20.41
C SER A 9 1.72 -6.35 20.91
N ALA A 10 1.35 -7.36 21.69
CA ALA A 10 0.09 -7.42 22.39
C ALA A 10 0.34 -7.82 23.86
N VAL A 11 -0.41 -7.20 24.77
CA VAL A 11 -0.43 -7.61 26.18
C VAL A 11 -1.64 -8.50 26.39
N LEU A 12 -1.42 -9.74 26.82
CA LEU A 12 -2.44 -10.74 27.05
C LEU A 12 -2.51 -11.07 28.54
N VAL A 13 -3.71 -11.40 29.02
CA VAL A 13 -3.93 -11.95 30.36
C VAL A 13 -4.58 -13.30 30.19
N PHE A 14 -3.97 -14.33 30.76
CA PHE A 14 -4.43 -15.72 30.69
C PHE A 14 -4.06 -16.46 31.99
N ASN A 15 -4.55 -17.69 32.15
CA ASN A 15 -4.22 -18.47 33.31
C ASN A 15 -2.77 -18.96 33.25
N PRO A 16 -2.01 -18.96 34.36
CA PRO A 16 -0.62 -19.44 34.38
C PRO A 16 -0.43 -20.87 33.86
N GLU A 17 -1.43 -21.73 34.03
CA GLU A 17 -1.43 -23.12 33.55
C GLU A 17 -1.46 -23.26 32.03
N ASP A 18 -1.83 -22.20 31.31
CA ASP A 18 -1.87 -22.18 29.84
C ASP A 18 -0.52 -21.72 29.23
N MET A 19 0.48 -21.35 30.05
CA MET A 19 1.75 -20.78 29.56
C MET A 19 2.55 -21.73 28.68
N ASP A 20 2.72 -23.00 29.11
CA ASP A 20 3.51 -23.97 28.36
C ASP A 20 2.94 -24.20 26.97
N GLY A 21 1.60 -24.29 26.85
CA GLY A 21 0.92 -24.41 25.56
C GLY A 21 1.08 -23.19 24.66
N LEU A 22 1.09 -22.00 25.24
CA LEU A 22 1.32 -20.74 24.51
C LEU A 22 2.74 -20.62 23.96
N GLU A 23 3.74 -20.98 24.76
CA GLU A 23 5.14 -20.98 24.33
C GLU A 23 5.39 -21.95 23.17
N ASP A 24 4.83 -23.14 23.24
CA ASP A 24 4.96 -24.13 22.17
C ASP A 24 4.25 -23.67 20.90
N TYR A 25 3.04 -23.12 21.02
CA TYR A 25 2.33 -22.52 19.89
C TYR A 25 3.14 -21.40 19.23
N MET A 26 3.76 -20.52 20.01
CA MET A 26 4.59 -19.42 19.50
C MET A 26 5.80 -19.93 18.73
N LYS A 27 6.48 -20.99 19.20
CA LYS A 27 7.61 -21.61 18.49
C LYS A 27 7.18 -22.23 17.16
N GLU A 28 6.05 -22.97 17.17
CA GLU A 28 5.51 -23.57 15.96
C GLU A 28 5.10 -22.49 14.94
N TYR A 29 4.45 -21.42 15.40
CA TYR A 29 4.01 -20.33 14.54
C TYR A 29 5.19 -19.52 13.97
N GLU A 30 6.26 -19.27 14.78
CA GLU A 30 7.49 -18.67 14.29
C GLU A 30 8.13 -19.52 13.18
N ALA A 31 8.20 -20.84 13.38
CA ALA A 31 8.74 -21.76 12.38
C ALA A 31 7.90 -21.73 11.07
N GLN A 32 6.58 -21.76 11.20
CA GLN A 32 5.67 -21.67 10.04
C GLN A 32 5.87 -20.36 9.28
N LEU A 33 5.91 -19.23 9.97
CA LEU A 33 6.12 -17.92 9.31
C LEU A 33 7.48 -17.86 8.60
N ASN A 34 8.54 -18.35 9.21
CA ASN A 34 9.86 -18.36 8.59
C ASN A 34 9.91 -19.29 7.36
N ASP A 35 9.17 -20.39 7.34
CA ASP A 35 9.06 -21.27 6.18
C ASP A 35 8.26 -20.60 5.04
N GLU A 36 7.09 -20.06 5.33
CA GLU A 36 6.22 -19.42 4.35
C GLU A 36 6.86 -18.17 3.70
N TYR A 37 7.60 -17.39 4.48
CA TYR A 37 8.21 -16.14 4.02
C TYR A 37 9.68 -16.26 3.61
N ALA A 38 10.30 -17.45 3.72
CA ALA A 38 11.71 -17.69 3.42
C ALA A 38 12.23 -17.04 2.11
N PRO A 39 11.46 -16.98 1.00
CA PRO A 39 11.92 -16.36 -0.25
C PRO A 39 12.04 -14.82 -0.20
N ILE A 40 11.33 -14.16 0.70
CA ILE A 40 11.18 -12.69 0.72
C ILE A 40 11.59 -12.04 2.04
N GLU A 41 11.51 -12.77 3.14
CA GLU A 41 11.88 -12.29 4.47
C GLU A 41 12.53 -13.44 5.26
N SER A 42 13.57 -13.10 6.02
CA SER A 42 14.26 -14.04 6.91
C SER A 42 14.49 -13.38 8.26
N GLY A 43 14.37 -14.17 9.33
CA GLY A 43 14.60 -13.66 10.68
C GLY A 43 13.36 -13.08 11.34
N ILE A 44 12.17 -13.59 11.02
CA ILE A 44 10.95 -13.34 11.80
C ILE A 44 11.14 -14.00 13.15
N THR A 45 10.95 -13.24 14.22
CA THR A 45 11.08 -13.73 15.61
C THR A 45 9.84 -13.38 16.41
N LEU A 46 9.35 -14.33 17.19
CA LEU A 46 8.28 -14.15 18.15
C LEU A 46 8.84 -14.34 19.57
N SER A 47 8.51 -13.45 20.49
CA SER A 47 8.96 -13.55 21.88
C SER A 47 7.80 -13.31 22.85
N ILE A 48 7.86 -13.97 24.00
CA ILE A 48 6.97 -13.74 25.12
C ILE A 48 7.79 -13.17 26.27
N GLU A 49 7.27 -12.15 26.91
CA GLU A 49 7.87 -11.54 28.09
C GLU A 49 6.79 -11.34 29.15
N GLU A 50 7.09 -11.69 30.39
CA GLU A 50 6.21 -11.37 31.50
C GLU A 50 6.25 -9.87 31.77
N VAL A 51 5.07 -9.26 31.89
CA VAL A 51 4.91 -7.84 32.19
C VAL A 51 4.05 -7.63 33.42
N THR A 52 4.06 -6.43 33.96
CA THR A 52 3.18 -6.07 35.08
C THR A 52 1.72 -6.28 34.68
N LEU A 53 0.96 -6.97 35.54
CA LEU A 53 -0.46 -7.22 35.31
C LEU A 53 -1.22 -5.89 35.09
N PRO A 54 -1.94 -5.75 33.98
CA PRO A 54 -2.70 -4.54 33.71
C PRO A 54 -3.85 -4.37 34.69
N THR A 55 -4.24 -3.14 34.96
CA THR A 55 -5.36 -2.82 35.86
C THR A 55 -6.73 -3.08 35.25
N ALA A 56 -6.80 -3.24 33.93
CA ALA A 56 -8.00 -3.54 33.18
C ALA A 56 -7.67 -4.31 31.89
N VAL A 57 -8.62 -5.07 31.41
CA VAL A 57 -8.58 -5.77 30.13
C VAL A 57 -9.76 -5.36 29.26
N VAL A 58 -9.66 -5.61 27.97
CA VAL A 58 -10.78 -5.41 27.04
C VAL A 58 -11.89 -6.42 27.40
N PRO A 59 -13.17 -5.98 27.56
CA PRO A 59 -14.26 -6.92 27.77
C PRO A 59 -14.34 -7.97 26.65
N SER A 60 -14.62 -9.23 27.00
CA SER A 60 -14.57 -10.36 26.05
C SER A 60 -15.43 -10.13 24.80
N GLU A 61 -16.65 -9.60 24.95
CA GLU A 61 -17.51 -9.31 23.80
C GLU A 61 -16.88 -8.29 22.82
N ILE A 62 -16.23 -7.26 23.36
CA ILE A 62 -15.54 -6.25 22.55
C ILE A 62 -14.30 -6.85 21.90
N GLN A 63 -13.54 -7.68 22.64
CA GLN A 63 -12.39 -8.40 22.12
C GLN A 63 -12.78 -9.31 20.95
N ASP A 64 -13.83 -10.10 21.10
CA ASP A 64 -14.31 -11.01 20.06
C ASP A 64 -14.75 -10.24 18.79
N ASN A 65 -15.49 -9.15 18.97
CA ASN A 65 -15.90 -8.29 17.87
C ASN A 65 -14.69 -7.65 17.16
N MET A 66 -13.66 -7.24 17.90
CA MET A 66 -12.43 -6.71 17.33
C MET A 66 -11.65 -7.76 16.55
N ILE A 67 -11.45 -8.94 17.10
CA ILE A 67 -10.77 -10.04 16.41
C ILE A 67 -11.53 -10.39 15.13
N ASN A 68 -12.84 -10.55 15.23
CA ASN A 68 -13.68 -10.90 14.09
C ASN A 68 -13.61 -9.85 12.97
N VAL A 69 -13.68 -8.55 13.30
CA VAL A 69 -13.61 -7.51 12.27
C VAL A 69 -12.23 -7.40 11.63
N LEU A 70 -11.15 -7.58 12.40
CA LEU A 70 -9.79 -7.58 11.87
C LEU A 70 -9.54 -8.78 10.95
N MET A 71 -10.11 -9.93 11.26
CA MET A 71 -10.05 -11.13 10.41
C MET A 71 -10.91 -11.03 9.15
N ALA A 72 -12.06 -10.35 9.24
CA ALA A 72 -13.03 -10.25 8.14
C ALA A 72 -12.75 -9.09 7.19
N CYS A 73 -12.06 -8.03 7.64
CA CYS A 73 -11.86 -6.84 6.83
C CYS A 73 -10.96 -7.13 5.63
N GLN A 74 -11.28 -6.51 4.50
CA GLN A 74 -10.47 -6.60 3.29
C GLN A 74 -9.04 -6.09 3.55
N ASN A 75 -8.05 -6.94 3.32
CA ASN A 75 -6.63 -6.60 3.38
C ASN A 75 -5.89 -7.22 2.20
N GLY A 76 -4.98 -6.47 1.59
CA GLY A 76 -4.25 -6.90 0.39
C GLY A 76 -4.94 -6.50 -0.92
N VAL A 77 -4.65 -7.25 -1.98
CA VAL A 77 -5.17 -7.00 -3.32
C VAL A 77 -6.64 -7.40 -3.41
N MET A 78 -7.47 -6.46 -3.84
CA MET A 78 -8.89 -6.69 -4.09
C MET A 78 -9.15 -6.92 -5.59
N ARG A 79 -8.49 -6.15 -6.46
CA ARG A 79 -8.69 -6.22 -7.91
C ARG A 79 -7.41 -5.88 -8.66
N MET A 80 -7.20 -6.59 -9.77
CA MET A 80 -6.13 -6.30 -10.73
C MET A 80 -6.67 -5.45 -11.88
N ILE A 81 -5.80 -4.70 -12.58
CA ILE A 81 -6.17 -3.95 -13.78
C ILE A 81 -6.39 -4.94 -14.93
N PRO A 82 -7.60 -5.02 -15.52
CA PRO A 82 -7.88 -6.02 -16.56
C PRO A 82 -7.04 -5.86 -17.84
N THR A 83 -6.63 -4.64 -18.15
CA THR A 83 -5.93 -4.29 -19.39
C THR A 83 -4.41 -4.25 -19.27
N VAL A 84 -3.86 -4.34 -18.04
CA VAL A 84 -2.43 -4.31 -17.78
C VAL A 84 -2.04 -5.50 -16.88
N PRO A 85 -1.42 -6.53 -17.44
CA PRO A 85 -1.02 -7.71 -16.67
C PRO A 85 -0.21 -7.36 -15.43
N ASP A 86 -0.34 -8.17 -14.39
CA ASP A 86 0.42 -8.11 -13.13
C ASP A 86 0.37 -6.75 -12.40
N THR A 87 -0.65 -5.93 -12.70
CA THR A 87 -0.80 -4.62 -12.10
C THR A 87 -2.02 -4.54 -11.20
N VAL A 88 -1.82 -4.16 -9.95
CA VAL A 88 -2.90 -3.98 -8.97
C VAL A 88 -3.69 -2.71 -9.28
N GLU A 89 -5.03 -2.84 -9.33
CA GLU A 89 -5.95 -1.71 -9.44
C GLU A 89 -6.37 -1.22 -8.05
N THR A 90 -6.89 -2.12 -7.23
CA THR A 90 -7.51 -1.80 -5.93
C THR A 90 -6.93 -2.68 -4.84
N SER A 91 -6.51 -2.07 -3.75
CA SER A 91 -6.01 -2.77 -2.57
C SER A 91 -6.27 -1.99 -1.29
N SER A 92 -6.24 -2.69 -0.18
CA SER A 92 -6.20 -2.10 1.16
C SER A 92 -5.00 -2.63 1.94
N ASN A 93 -4.58 -1.86 2.92
CA ASN A 93 -3.58 -2.23 3.90
C ASN A 93 -4.11 -1.93 5.29
N LEU A 94 -4.35 -2.98 6.08
CA LEU A 94 -4.60 -2.89 7.51
C LEU A 94 -3.27 -2.49 8.16
N ALA A 95 -3.06 -1.18 8.31
CA ALA A 95 -1.75 -0.62 8.56
C ALA A 95 -1.43 -0.51 10.05
N ILE A 96 -2.39 -0.13 10.87
CA ILE A 96 -2.16 0.16 12.29
C ILE A 96 -3.37 -0.31 13.09
N VAL A 97 -3.13 -1.02 14.19
CA VAL A 97 -4.11 -1.37 15.22
C VAL A 97 -3.54 -0.91 16.56
N ILE A 98 -4.28 -0.06 17.27
CA ILE A 98 -3.90 0.45 18.59
C ILE A 98 -5.04 0.19 19.55
N ILE A 99 -4.75 -0.44 20.68
CA ILE A 99 -5.67 -0.61 21.79
C ILE A 99 -5.00 -0.03 23.03
N ALA A 100 -5.44 1.13 23.45
CA ALA A 100 -4.89 1.83 24.59
C ALA A 100 -5.93 2.79 25.21
N ASP A 101 -5.82 3.05 26.48
CA ASP A 101 -6.62 4.06 27.19
C ASP A 101 -8.14 3.91 27.01
N GLY A 102 -8.62 2.66 26.97
CA GLY A 102 -10.05 2.35 26.79
C GLY A 102 -10.58 2.62 25.39
N LYS A 103 -9.70 2.77 24.40
CA LYS A 103 -10.03 2.99 22.99
C LYS A 103 -9.36 1.98 22.10
N ALA A 104 -10.03 1.62 21.00
CA ALA A 104 -9.46 0.88 19.90
C ALA A 104 -9.46 1.77 18.65
N GLU A 105 -8.34 1.84 17.97
CA GLU A 105 -8.18 2.57 16.71
C GLU A 105 -7.59 1.63 15.67
N VAL A 106 -8.21 1.60 14.49
CA VAL A 106 -7.72 0.84 13.33
C VAL A 106 -7.55 1.82 12.19
N ARG A 107 -6.36 1.85 11.59
CA ARG A 107 -6.08 2.67 10.42
C ARG A 107 -5.82 1.80 9.21
N ILE A 108 -6.57 2.06 8.16
CA ILE A 108 -6.47 1.32 6.89
C ILE A 108 -6.16 2.31 5.77
N LEU A 109 -5.19 1.97 4.95
CA LEU A 109 -4.88 2.70 3.73
C LEU A 109 -5.49 1.95 2.54
N ALA A 110 -6.52 2.53 1.94
CA ALA A 110 -7.13 2.03 0.70
C ALA A 110 -6.56 2.77 -0.51
N ARG A 111 -6.35 2.06 -1.61
CA ARG A 111 -5.85 2.62 -2.88
C ARG A 111 -6.58 2.00 -4.05
N SER A 112 -6.90 2.83 -5.05
CA SER A 112 -7.39 2.37 -6.35
C SER A 112 -7.02 3.37 -7.44
N SER A 113 -6.73 2.88 -8.64
CA SER A 113 -6.67 3.71 -9.85
C SER A 113 -8.05 3.98 -10.45
N CYS A 114 -9.10 3.30 -9.96
CA CYS A 114 -10.49 3.42 -10.39
C CYS A 114 -11.33 3.99 -9.25
N ASP A 115 -11.91 5.19 -9.42
CA ASP A 115 -12.64 5.87 -8.36
C ASP A 115 -13.85 5.09 -7.86
N THR A 116 -14.63 4.46 -8.76
CA THR A 116 -15.79 3.65 -8.35
C THR A 116 -15.39 2.43 -7.51
N MET A 117 -14.23 1.85 -7.76
CA MET A 117 -13.70 0.75 -6.96
C MET A 117 -13.09 1.22 -5.64
N LYS A 118 -12.53 2.43 -5.61
CA LYS A 118 -12.10 3.08 -4.36
C LYS A 118 -13.30 3.29 -3.43
N ASP A 119 -14.39 3.83 -3.98
CA ASP A 119 -15.62 4.08 -3.22
C ASP A 119 -16.24 2.76 -2.74
N PHE A 120 -16.32 1.75 -3.61
CA PHE A 120 -16.80 0.42 -3.22
C PHE A 120 -15.96 -0.21 -2.09
N LEU A 121 -14.64 -0.10 -2.14
CA LEU A 121 -13.77 -0.58 -1.07
C LEU A 121 -14.00 0.19 0.23
N ALA A 122 -14.15 1.52 0.15
CA ALA A 122 -14.44 2.36 1.31
C ALA A 122 -15.78 1.99 1.96
N ASP A 123 -16.82 1.78 1.16
CA ASP A 123 -18.14 1.33 1.63
C ASP A 123 -18.08 -0.06 2.26
N SER A 124 -17.35 -0.99 1.64
CA SER A 124 -17.17 -2.34 2.15
C SER A 124 -16.47 -2.35 3.51
N LEU A 125 -15.38 -1.58 3.65
CA LEU A 125 -14.68 -1.44 4.93
C LEU A 125 -15.58 -0.75 5.96
N THR A 126 -16.31 0.28 5.58
CA THR A 126 -17.26 0.97 6.46
C THR A 126 -18.33 0.02 6.98
N ALA A 127 -18.92 -0.79 6.11
CA ALA A 127 -19.92 -1.79 6.52
C ALA A 127 -19.32 -2.85 7.45
N CYS A 128 -18.11 -3.33 7.14
CA CYS A 128 -17.41 -4.33 7.96
C CYS A 128 -17.20 -3.83 9.41
N PHE A 129 -16.63 -2.64 9.57
CA PHE A 129 -16.36 -2.08 10.89
C PHE A 129 -17.63 -1.62 11.61
N ALA A 130 -18.64 -1.14 10.88
CA ALA A 130 -19.93 -0.80 11.46
C ALA A 130 -20.66 -2.01 12.07
N MET A 131 -20.55 -3.20 11.46
CA MET A 131 -21.09 -4.44 12.02
C MET A 131 -20.46 -4.81 13.37
N ALA A 132 -19.21 -4.41 13.62
CA ALA A 132 -18.54 -4.56 14.91
C ALA A 132 -18.82 -3.40 15.88
N GLY A 133 -19.73 -2.48 15.55
CA GLY A 133 -20.08 -1.33 16.37
C GLY A 133 -19.04 -0.20 16.38
N MET A 134 -18.09 -0.22 15.45
CA MET A 134 -17.03 0.79 15.34
C MET A 134 -17.48 1.97 14.48
N LYS A 135 -17.06 3.18 14.86
CA LYS A 135 -17.23 4.37 14.03
C LYS A 135 -16.15 4.42 12.96
N VAL A 136 -16.55 4.66 11.72
CA VAL A 136 -15.62 4.80 10.60
C VAL A 136 -15.57 6.25 10.13
N GLU A 137 -14.36 6.75 9.86
CA GLU A 137 -14.12 8.06 9.28
C GLU A 137 -13.27 7.89 8.02
N LEU A 138 -13.73 8.45 6.90
CA LEU A 138 -13.00 8.45 5.65
C LEU A 138 -12.32 9.82 5.46
N SER A 139 -11.04 9.83 5.12
CA SER A 139 -10.28 11.07 4.94
C SER A 139 -9.15 10.91 3.93
N GLY A 140 -8.64 12.05 3.43
CA GLY A 140 -7.46 12.08 2.56
C GLY A 140 -7.66 11.45 1.18
N GLY A 141 -8.90 11.23 0.74
CA GLY A 141 -9.19 10.66 -0.56
C GLY A 141 -8.89 11.62 -1.70
N TYR A 142 -8.35 11.10 -2.80
CA TYR A 142 -8.17 11.80 -4.07
C TYR A 142 -8.45 10.84 -5.24
N SER A 143 -8.63 11.40 -6.45
CA SER A 143 -8.95 10.63 -7.64
C SER A 143 -7.81 9.73 -8.08
N GLY A 144 -8.15 8.53 -8.53
CA GLY A 144 -7.22 7.62 -9.17
C GLY A 144 -6.78 8.11 -10.55
N TRP A 145 -5.65 7.63 -11.01
CA TRP A 145 -5.19 7.82 -12.38
C TRP A 145 -5.20 6.49 -13.11
N GLN A 146 -6.22 6.31 -13.95
CA GLN A 146 -6.34 5.09 -14.77
C GLN A 146 -5.29 5.12 -15.89
N PRO A 147 -4.54 4.02 -16.10
CA PRO A 147 -3.59 3.95 -17.19
C PRO A 147 -4.32 3.95 -18.53
N ASN A 148 -3.85 4.81 -19.45
CA ASN A 148 -4.29 4.84 -20.84
C ASN A 148 -3.17 4.28 -21.73
N VAL A 149 -3.33 3.04 -22.19
CA VAL A 149 -2.33 2.38 -23.06
C VAL A 149 -2.31 2.97 -24.48
N ASP A 150 -3.38 3.64 -24.90
CA ASP A 150 -3.54 4.27 -26.21
C ASP A 150 -3.27 5.79 -26.17
N SER A 151 -2.63 6.28 -25.10
CA SER A 151 -2.30 7.69 -24.90
C SER A 151 -1.40 8.22 -26.04
N PRO A 152 -1.83 9.29 -26.75
CA PRO A 152 -1.03 9.93 -27.79
C PRO A 152 0.34 10.40 -27.28
N ILE A 153 0.42 11.01 -26.10
CA ILE A 153 1.70 11.44 -25.53
C ILE A 153 2.60 10.25 -25.17
N LEU A 154 2.04 9.13 -24.73
CA LEU A 154 2.80 7.91 -24.49
C LEU A 154 3.45 7.42 -25.78
N HIS A 155 2.69 7.35 -26.88
CA HIS A 155 3.22 6.91 -28.16
C HIS A 155 4.30 7.84 -28.70
N ALA A 156 4.10 9.16 -28.65
CA ALA A 156 5.06 10.16 -29.08
C ALA A 156 6.38 10.05 -28.26
N MET A 157 6.27 9.94 -26.94
CA MET A 157 7.43 9.85 -26.07
C MET A 157 8.19 8.52 -26.24
N LYS A 158 7.50 7.40 -26.47
CA LYS A 158 8.18 6.13 -26.80
C LYS A 158 9.01 6.24 -28.06
N LEU A 159 8.46 6.87 -29.08
CA LEU A 159 9.16 7.08 -30.36
C LEU A 159 10.39 7.98 -30.17
N SER A 160 10.22 9.12 -29.51
CA SER A 160 11.30 10.07 -29.19
C SER A 160 12.42 9.40 -28.37
N TYR A 161 12.07 8.63 -27.35
CA TYR A 161 13.04 7.91 -26.53
C TYR A 161 13.84 6.89 -27.35
N LYS A 162 13.15 6.12 -28.20
CA LYS A 162 13.81 5.14 -29.07
C LYS A 162 14.75 5.81 -30.08
N GLN A 163 14.36 6.94 -30.65
CA GLN A 163 15.20 7.72 -31.57
C GLN A 163 16.46 8.26 -30.87
N GLN A 164 16.32 8.75 -29.66
CA GLN A 164 17.40 9.38 -28.92
C GLN A 164 18.38 8.35 -28.31
N PHE A 165 17.85 7.25 -27.76
CA PHE A 165 18.65 6.29 -27.00
C PHE A 165 18.83 4.91 -27.67
N GLY A 166 18.18 4.67 -28.80
CA GLY A 166 18.30 3.42 -29.57
C GLY A 166 17.61 2.20 -28.95
N VAL A 167 16.87 2.39 -27.85
CA VAL A 167 16.17 1.30 -27.14
C VAL A 167 14.74 1.71 -26.82
N GLU A 168 13.84 0.74 -26.70
CA GLU A 168 12.48 0.99 -26.25
C GLU A 168 12.45 1.33 -24.75
N PRO A 169 11.69 2.36 -24.33
CA PRO A 169 11.51 2.63 -22.92
C PRO A 169 10.60 1.59 -22.27
N ALA A 170 10.87 1.25 -21.01
CA ALA A 170 9.95 0.45 -20.21
C ALA A 170 8.78 1.32 -19.76
N VAL A 171 7.58 0.98 -20.22
CA VAL A 171 6.33 1.57 -19.74
C VAL A 171 5.83 0.75 -18.57
N LYS A 172 5.57 1.41 -17.43
CA LYS A 172 5.11 0.75 -16.21
C LYS A 172 3.93 1.50 -15.64
N VAL A 173 3.04 0.76 -15.04
CA VAL A 173 1.98 1.27 -14.17
C VAL A 173 2.37 0.96 -12.74
N ILE A 174 2.22 1.91 -11.84
CA ILE A 174 2.50 1.70 -10.42
C ILE A 174 1.23 1.86 -9.61
N HIS A 175 1.08 1.03 -8.59
CA HIS A 175 -0.02 1.12 -7.64
C HIS A 175 0.28 2.15 -6.55
N ALA A 176 0.32 3.42 -6.95
CA ALA A 176 0.61 4.55 -6.07
C ALA A 176 -0.24 5.76 -6.45
N GLY A 177 -0.45 6.66 -5.48
CA GLY A 177 -1.01 7.98 -5.75
C GLY A 177 0.01 8.83 -6.48
N LEU A 178 -0.38 9.38 -7.63
CA LEU A 178 0.42 10.32 -8.39
C LEU A 178 -0.36 11.62 -8.58
N GLU A 179 0.36 12.71 -8.73
CA GLU A 179 -0.20 14.04 -8.99
C GLU A 179 -1.09 14.05 -10.22
N CYS A 180 -0.83 13.17 -11.20
CA CYS A 180 -1.66 13.02 -12.40
C CYS A 180 -3.12 12.66 -12.09
N GLY A 181 -3.40 11.94 -11.00
CA GLY A 181 -4.78 11.68 -10.57
C GLY A 181 -5.51 12.97 -10.19
N ILE A 182 -4.85 13.82 -9.42
CA ILE A 182 -5.38 15.11 -8.98
C ILE A 182 -5.52 16.09 -10.15
N ILE A 183 -4.50 16.16 -11.01
CA ILE A 183 -4.51 17.02 -12.20
C ILE A 183 -5.63 16.59 -13.16
N GLY A 184 -5.75 15.29 -13.45
CA GLY A 184 -6.76 14.76 -14.35
C GLY A 184 -8.20 14.98 -13.86
N ALA A 185 -8.43 14.92 -12.55
CA ALA A 185 -9.74 15.23 -11.96
C ALA A 185 -10.13 16.71 -12.15
N ASN A 186 -9.16 17.63 -12.13
CA ASN A 186 -9.38 19.07 -12.32
C ASN A 186 -9.32 19.51 -13.80
N CYS A 187 -8.68 18.72 -14.66
CA CYS A 187 -8.50 18.99 -16.09
C CYS A 187 -8.96 17.77 -16.90
N PRO A 188 -10.28 17.51 -17.00
CA PRO A 188 -10.80 16.35 -17.72
C PRO A 188 -10.33 16.34 -19.19
N GLY A 189 -9.88 15.17 -19.66
CA GLY A 189 -9.40 15.01 -21.04
C GLY A 189 -7.94 15.38 -21.26
N LEU A 190 -7.22 15.83 -20.24
CA LEU A 190 -5.77 16.04 -20.32
C LEU A 190 -5.06 14.69 -20.42
N ASP A 191 -4.31 14.50 -21.50
CA ASP A 191 -3.44 13.33 -21.67
C ASP A 191 -2.12 13.56 -20.94
N MET A 192 -1.71 12.62 -20.10
CA MET A 192 -0.60 12.80 -19.18
C MET A 192 0.30 11.58 -19.12
N ILE A 193 1.58 11.82 -18.86
CA ILE A 193 2.56 10.79 -18.57
C ILE A 193 3.46 11.24 -17.42
N SER A 194 3.86 10.31 -16.58
CA SER A 194 4.82 10.54 -15.50
C SER A 194 6.15 9.88 -15.85
N PHE A 195 7.23 10.62 -15.77
CA PHE A 195 8.58 10.11 -16.00
C PHE A 195 9.60 10.92 -15.20
N GLY A 196 10.78 10.35 -14.98
CA GLY A 196 11.81 11.00 -14.18
C GLY A 196 13.12 10.22 -14.14
N PRO A 197 14.14 10.73 -13.43
CA PRO A 197 15.38 10.01 -13.19
C PRO A 197 15.15 8.79 -12.30
N THR A 198 16.11 7.89 -12.27
CA THR A 198 16.03 6.70 -11.40
C THR A 198 16.19 7.10 -9.94
N LEU A 199 15.19 6.82 -9.15
CA LEU A 199 15.21 6.93 -7.69
C LEU A 199 15.41 5.57 -7.04
N ARG A 200 16.12 5.55 -5.91
CA ARG A 200 16.31 4.38 -5.06
C ARG A 200 15.76 4.67 -3.67
N SER A 201 15.15 3.65 -3.07
CA SER A 201 14.57 3.72 -1.72
C SER A 201 13.65 4.93 -1.49
N PRO A 202 12.66 5.21 -2.38
CA PRO A 202 11.77 6.36 -2.21
C PRO A 202 11.02 6.26 -0.87
N HIS A 203 10.76 7.41 -0.27
CA HIS A 203 10.09 7.56 1.03
C HIS A 203 10.86 6.95 2.21
N SER A 204 12.16 6.84 2.12
CA SER A 204 13.01 6.39 3.21
C SER A 204 14.15 7.38 3.47
N PRO A 205 14.81 7.33 4.66
CA PRO A 205 16.00 8.13 4.93
C PRO A 205 17.15 7.89 3.94
N ASP A 206 17.15 6.75 3.24
CA ASP A 206 18.14 6.37 2.23
C ASP A 206 17.72 6.74 0.80
N GLU A 207 16.71 7.59 0.65
CA GLU A 207 16.26 8.04 -0.67
C GLU A 207 17.37 8.77 -1.43
N ARG A 208 17.62 8.34 -2.66
CA ARG A 208 18.67 8.90 -3.51
C ARG A 208 18.35 8.82 -4.99
N ALA A 209 18.77 9.84 -5.74
CA ALA A 209 18.73 9.84 -7.20
C ALA A 209 20.02 9.30 -7.80
N LEU A 210 19.93 8.54 -8.86
CA LEU A 210 21.07 8.08 -9.63
C LEU A 210 21.53 9.21 -10.59
N ILE A 211 22.57 9.95 -10.20
CA ILE A 211 23.06 11.15 -10.88
C ILE A 211 23.17 11.02 -12.42
N PRO A 212 23.77 9.95 -13.00
CA PRO A 212 23.84 9.81 -14.46
C PRO A 212 22.49 9.78 -15.17
N THR A 213 21.39 9.42 -14.46
CA THR A 213 20.06 9.38 -15.06
C THR A 213 19.35 10.73 -15.03
N VAL A 214 19.87 11.71 -14.30
CA VAL A 214 19.34 13.08 -14.26
C VAL A 214 19.59 13.78 -15.60
N SER A 215 20.81 13.73 -16.11
CA SER A 215 21.13 14.29 -17.44
C SER A 215 20.30 13.61 -18.52
N LYS A 216 20.24 12.26 -18.51
CA LYS A 216 19.42 11.49 -19.45
C LYS A 216 17.94 11.90 -19.42
N PHE A 217 17.40 12.12 -18.24
CA PHE A 217 16.01 12.61 -18.04
C PHE A 217 15.84 14.00 -18.64
N TYR A 218 16.79 14.91 -18.38
CA TYR A 218 16.74 16.28 -18.87
C TYR A 218 16.79 16.34 -20.39
N ASP A 219 17.74 15.60 -21.02
CA ASP A 219 17.87 15.53 -22.47
C ASP A 219 16.59 14.97 -23.12
N PHE A 220 15.98 13.96 -22.51
CA PHE A 220 14.71 13.40 -22.97
C PHE A 220 13.55 14.39 -22.83
N LEU A 221 13.49 15.14 -21.74
CA LEU A 221 12.48 16.19 -21.53
C LEU A 221 12.59 17.28 -22.61
N VAL A 222 13.79 17.78 -22.87
CA VAL A 222 14.04 18.79 -23.90
C VAL A 222 13.62 18.28 -25.28
N ALA A 223 14.05 17.09 -25.67
CA ALA A 223 13.70 16.49 -26.96
C ALA A 223 12.18 16.28 -27.10
N THR A 224 11.49 15.96 -26.00
CA THR A 224 10.03 15.81 -26.01
C THR A 224 9.33 17.16 -26.22
N LEU A 225 9.81 18.21 -25.56
CA LEU A 225 9.26 19.56 -25.70
C LEU A 225 9.51 20.14 -27.11
N GLU A 226 10.70 19.90 -27.70
CA GLU A 226 11.03 20.33 -29.07
C GLU A 226 10.15 19.67 -30.14
N GLN A 227 9.66 18.47 -29.86
CA GLN A 227 8.76 17.72 -30.75
C GLN A 227 7.28 18.01 -30.53
N THR A 228 6.95 18.91 -29.58
CA THR A 228 5.57 19.31 -29.32
C THR A 228 5.02 20.07 -30.52
N PRO A 229 3.87 19.70 -31.10
CA PRO A 229 3.28 20.42 -32.22
C PRO A 229 2.98 21.88 -31.86
N GLU A 230 3.29 22.79 -32.76
CA GLU A 230 2.79 24.16 -32.65
C GLU A 230 1.27 24.16 -32.82
N LYS A 231 0.57 25.03 -32.06
CA LYS A 231 -0.90 25.17 -32.14
C LYS A 231 -1.35 25.79 -33.44
#